data_d7cb7cf9bdd88b2bbdd418dd67424ad9
#
_entry.id   d7cb7cf9bdd88b2bbdd418dd67424ad9
#
_cell.length_a   1.000
_cell.length_b   1.000
_cell.length_c   1.000
_cell.angle_alpha   90.00
_cell.angle_beta   90.00
_cell.angle_gamma   90.00
#
_symmetry.space_group_name_H-M   'P 1'
#
loop_
_entity.id
_entity.type
_entity.pdbx_description
1 polymer ?
#
loop_
_entity_poly.entity_id
_entity_poly.type
_entity_poly.pdbx_seq_one_letter_code
_entity_poly.pdbx_strand_id
1 'polypeptide(L)'
;MSRETPIDSDTAQRTIRQAYRSSFDSRRERLLVSALTFLIGFLGARAITESIRLEIGPFHDVQVQGVHIHHLVWGILLLLFVGYLWLAQIGTGLQGGSRMASLATAALFGLGAALTLDEFALWFYLADVYRSADGRKSVDAVVIFGAVLWIGYLAGPFTVAVTRELQRIRRRL
;
A
#
# COMPACT_ATOMS: atom_id res chain seq x y z
N MET A 1 45.25 26.42 -13.72
CA MET A 1 44.30 26.74 -12.64
C MET A 1 42.89 26.72 -13.24
N SER A 2 42.26 25.55 -13.26
CA SER A 2 40.91 25.35 -13.82
C SER A 2 39.91 25.84 -12.79
N ARG A 3 39.14 26.89 -13.13
CA ARG A 3 38.03 27.37 -12.31
C ARG A 3 36.88 26.36 -12.39
N GLU A 4 36.65 25.61 -11.33
CA GLU A 4 35.39 24.87 -11.17
C GLU A 4 34.28 25.90 -11.03
N THR A 5 33.37 25.94 -11.98
CA THR A 5 32.13 26.72 -11.91
C THR A 5 31.26 26.11 -10.80
N PRO A 6 30.76 26.92 -9.85
CA PRO A 6 29.86 26.41 -8.82
C PRO A 6 28.59 25.83 -9.50
N ILE A 7 28.23 24.62 -9.15
CA ILE A 7 26.98 24.01 -9.60
C ILE A 7 25.85 24.86 -9.03
N ASP A 8 25.11 25.52 -9.90
CA ASP A 8 23.95 26.32 -9.52
C ASP A 8 22.91 25.43 -8.85
N SER A 9 22.45 25.85 -7.66
CA SER A 9 21.44 25.12 -6.85
C SER A 9 20.17 24.79 -7.66
N ASP A 10 19.78 25.67 -8.58
CA ASP A 10 18.65 25.45 -9.47
C ASP A 10 18.91 24.32 -10.48
N THR A 11 20.13 24.23 -10.99
CA THR A 11 20.53 23.15 -11.90
C THR A 11 20.60 21.81 -11.18
N ALA A 12 21.12 21.78 -9.94
CA ALA A 12 21.14 20.59 -9.11
C ALA A 12 19.71 20.10 -8.75
N GLN A 13 18.82 21.01 -8.38
CA GLN A 13 17.41 20.68 -8.09
C GLN A 13 16.66 20.18 -9.33
N ARG A 14 16.89 20.77 -10.51
CA ARG A 14 16.30 20.29 -11.77
C ARG A 14 16.80 18.90 -12.12
N THR A 15 18.09 18.62 -11.96
CA THR A 15 18.70 17.31 -12.22
C THR A 15 18.16 16.25 -11.27
N ILE A 16 18.01 16.55 -9.98
CA ILE A 16 17.43 15.63 -8.99
C ILE A 16 15.95 15.35 -9.32
N ARG A 17 15.16 16.39 -9.65
CA ARG A 17 13.75 16.20 -10.05
C ARG A 17 13.63 15.39 -11.34
N GLN A 18 14.54 15.58 -12.29
CA GLN A 18 14.53 14.87 -13.56
C GLN A 18 14.96 13.41 -13.37
N ALA A 19 15.98 13.13 -12.56
CA ALA A 19 16.39 11.80 -12.16
C ALA A 19 15.28 11.07 -11.40
N TYR A 20 14.60 11.75 -10.48
CA TYR A 20 13.43 11.21 -9.76
C TYR A 20 12.30 10.85 -10.72
N ARG A 21 11.93 11.75 -11.65
CA ARG A 21 10.88 11.50 -12.65
C ARG A 21 11.22 10.40 -13.65
N SER A 22 12.50 10.24 -14.00
CA SER A 22 12.95 9.17 -14.92
C SER A 22 13.10 7.81 -14.23
N SER A 23 13.30 7.80 -12.90
CA SER A 23 13.50 6.58 -12.11
C SER A 23 12.21 6.02 -11.51
N PHE A 24 11.19 6.88 -11.30
CA PHE A 24 9.90 6.46 -10.75
C PHE A 24 8.84 6.41 -11.86
N ASP A 25 8.60 5.20 -12.35
CA ASP A 25 7.37 4.86 -13.05
C ASP A 25 6.19 5.04 -12.07
N SER A 26 5.08 5.63 -12.52
CA SER A 26 3.86 5.85 -11.73
C SER A 26 3.37 4.59 -11.01
N ARG A 27 3.58 3.42 -11.61
CA ARG A 27 3.28 2.11 -11.02
C ARG A 27 4.12 1.84 -9.77
N ARG A 28 5.43 2.09 -9.83
CA ARG A 28 6.34 1.85 -8.67
C ARG A 28 6.03 2.78 -7.51
N GLU A 29 5.72 4.03 -7.81
CA GLU A 29 5.33 5.02 -6.80
C GLU A 29 4.06 4.58 -6.07
N ARG A 30 3.04 4.11 -6.80
CA ARG A 30 1.81 3.57 -6.22
C ARG A 30 2.05 2.35 -5.34
N LEU A 31 2.85 1.39 -5.82
CA LEU A 31 3.21 0.20 -5.04
C LEU A 31 3.96 0.56 -3.76
N LEU A 32 4.89 1.52 -3.84
CA LEU A 32 5.63 1.99 -2.66
C LEU A 32 4.69 2.66 -1.66
N VAL A 33 3.82 3.58 -2.13
CA VAL A 33 2.85 4.26 -1.26
C VAL A 33 1.90 3.25 -0.61
N SER A 34 1.38 2.29 -1.38
CA SER A 34 0.53 1.23 -0.85
C SER A 34 1.25 0.37 0.20
N ALA A 35 2.52 -0.01 -0.06
CA ALA A 35 3.30 -0.80 0.89
C ALA A 35 3.60 -0.02 2.19
N LEU A 36 3.93 1.26 2.10
CA LEU A 36 4.17 2.10 3.27
C LEU A 36 2.90 2.31 4.09
N THR A 37 1.78 2.64 3.44
CA THR A 37 0.50 2.83 4.15
C THR A 37 -0.05 1.53 4.71
N PHE A 38 0.19 0.39 4.05
CA PHE A 38 -0.09 -0.93 4.60
C PHE A 38 0.70 -1.17 5.90
N LEU A 39 2.02 -0.95 5.89
CA LEU A 39 2.85 -1.14 7.08
C LEU A 39 2.43 -0.21 8.22
N ILE A 40 2.24 1.08 7.93
CA ILE A 40 1.81 2.08 8.92
C ILE A 40 0.43 1.71 9.49
N GLY A 41 -0.52 1.34 8.62
CA GLY A 41 -1.87 0.93 9.01
C GLY A 41 -1.87 -0.30 9.89
N PHE A 42 -1.08 -1.33 9.54
CA PHE A 42 -0.94 -2.55 10.34
C PHE A 42 -0.33 -2.26 11.72
N LEU A 43 0.79 -1.53 11.77
CA LEU A 43 1.43 -1.18 13.05
C LEU A 43 0.52 -0.31 13.91
N GLY A 44 -0.22 0.62 13.29
CA GLY A 44 -1.19 1.47 13.97
C GLY A 44 -2.36 0.67 14.55
N ALA A 45 -2.96 -0.23 13.76
CA ALA A 45 -4.03 -1.12 14.23
C ALA A 45 -3.56 -1.98 15.41
N ARG A 46 -2.37 -2.60 15.31
CA ARG A 46 -1.77 -3.38 16.40
C ARG A 46 -1.52 -2.55 17.65
N ALA A 47 -0.98 -1.33 17.50
CA ALA A 47 -0.73 -0.45 18.63
C ALA A 47 -2.03 -0.06 19.34
N ILE A 48 -3.10 0.25 18.61
CA ILE A 48 -4.42 0.59 19.17
C ILE A 48 -5.02 -0.63 19.87
N THR A 49 -5.05 -1.79 19.22
CA THR A 49 -5.62 -3.02 19.78
C THR A 49 -4.89 -3.44 21.05
N GLU A 50 -3.55 -3.31 21.04
CA GLU A 50 -2.75 -3.62 22.23
C GLU A 50 -2.97 -2.60 23.37
N SER A 51 -3.16 -1.32 23.03
CA SER A 51 -3.50 -0.28 24.01
C SER A 51 -4.86 -0.55 24.67
N ILE A 52 -5.87 -0.97 23.89
CA ILE A 52 -7.19 -1.38 24.42
C ILE A 52 -7.04 -2.59 25.34
N ARG A 53 -6.26 -3.60 24.94
CA ARG A 53 -6.01 -4.80 25.73
C ARG A 53 -5.34 -4.51 27.07
N LEU A 54 -4.43 -3.54 27.10
CA LEU A 54 -3.68 -3.13 28.29
C LEU A 54 -4.40 -2.06 29.11
N GLU A 55 -5.58 -1.62 28.66
CA GLU A 55 -6.36 -0.52 29.26
C GLU A 55 -5.56 0.80 29.37
N ILE A 56 -4.65 1.04 28.39
CA ILE A 56 -3.80 2.22 28.32
C ILE A 56 -4.35 3.21 27.32
N GLY A 57 -4.58 4.46 27.75
CA GLY A 57 -4.97 5.55 26.88
C GLY A 57 -6.48 5.68 26.66
N PRO A 58 -6.91 6.52 25.69
CA PRO A 58 -8.32 6.85 25.51
C PRO A 58 -9.07 5.89 24.57
N PHE A 59 -8.43 4.83 24.09
CA PHE A 59 -9.00 3.91 23.12
C PHE A 59 -9.90 2.88 23.80
N HIS A 60 -11.10 2.68 23.24
CA HIS A 60 -12.07 1.70 23.68
C HIS A 60 -12.64 0.93 22.49
N ASP A 61 -13.18 -0.25 22.76
CA ASP A 61 -13.87 -1.06 21.78
C ASP A 61 -15.08 -0.31 21.18
N VAL A 62 -15.21 -0.31 19.87
CA VAL A 62 -16.35 0.29 19.18
C VAL A 62 -17.52 -0.68 19.22
N GLN A 63 -18.58 -0.31 19.93
CA GLN A 63 -19.81 -1.09 20.01
C GLN A 63 -20.99 -0.32 19.44
N VAL A 64 -21.79 -0.97 18.59
CA VAL A 64 -23.05 -0.43 18.09
C VAL A 64 -24.16 -1.40 18.47
N GLN A 65 -25.11 -0.93 19.28
CA GLN A 65 -26.23 -1.73 19.78
C GLN A 65 -25.81 -3.04 20.49
N GLY A 66 -24.65 -3.01 21.18
CA GLY A 66 -24.11 -4.19 21.88
C GLY A 66 -23.31 -5.16 20.99
N VAL A 67 -23.16 -4.85 19.70
CA VAL A 67 -22.33 -5.63 18.78
C VAL A 67 -20.96 -4.97 18.64
N HIS A 68 -19.90 -5.73 18.91
CA HIS A 68 -18.52 -5.29 18.68
C HIS A 68 -18.24 -5.19 17.17
N ILE A 69 -17.87 -3.99 16.70
CA ILE A 69 -17.52 -3.78 15.31
C ILE A 69 -16.00 -3.87 15.16
N HIS A 70 -15.55 -4.91 14.50
CA HIS A 70 -14.15 -5.11 14.16
C HIS A 70 -13.70 -4.13 13.08
N HIS A 71 -12.45 -3.68 13.15
CA HIS A 71 -11.87 -2.79 12.14
C HIS A 71 -11.71 -3.44 10.75
N LEU A 72 -11.78 -4.77 10.67
CA LEU A 72 -11.93 -5.54 9.45
C LEU A 72 -13.06 -5.01 8.55
N VAL A 73 -14.22 -4.64 9.13
CA VAL A 73 -15.38 -4.13 8.37
C VAL A 73 -14.99 -2.85 7.62
N TRP A 74 -14.32 -1.92 8.29
CA TRP A 74 -13.84 -0.69 7.69
C TRP A 74 -12.78 -0.95 6.62
N GLY A 75 -11.91 -1.93 6.85
CA GLY A 75 -10.92 -2.39 5.88
C GLY A 75 -11.56 -2.89 4.58
N ILE A 76 -12.55 -3.77 4.70
CA ILE A 76 -13.30 -4.32 3.55
C ILE A 76 -14.04 -3.20 2.80
N LEU A 77 -14.76 -2.33 3.51
CA LEU A 77 -15.47 -1.21 2.87
C LEU A 77 -14.53 -0.29 2.12
N LEU A 78 -13.35 -0.02 2.68
CA LEU A 78 -12.33 0.81 2.04
C LEU A 78 -11.77 0.15 0.78
N LEU A 79 -11.51 -1.16 0.81
CA LEU A 79 -11.07 -1.92 -0.38
C LEU A 79 -12.13 -1.92 -1.48
N LEU A 80 -13.40 -2.14 -1.13
CA LEU A 80 -14.50 -2.09 -2.08
C LEU A 80 -14.66 -0.70 -2.70
N PHE A 81 -14.54 0.35 -1.89
CA PHE A 81 -14.58 1.73 -2.36
C PHE A 81 -13.45 2.03 -3.36
N VAL A 82 -12.20 1.67 -3.01
CA VAL A 82 -11.05 1.85 -3.91
C VAL A 82 -11.21 1.01 -5.17
N GLY A 83 -11.68 -0.23 -5.05
CA GLY A 83 -11.98 -1.10 -6.20
C GLY A 83 -13.00 -0.47 -7.14
N TYR A 84 -14.05 0.13 -6.59
CA TYR A 84 -15.05 0.86 -7.37
C TYR A 84 -14.46 2.08 -8.09
N LEU A 85 -13.62 2.87 -7.40
CA LEU A 85 -12.93 4.00 -8.03
C LEU A 85 -12.04 3.54 -9.19
N TRP A 86 -11.33 2.43 -9.04
CA TRP A 86 -10.50 1.89 -10.12
C TRP A 86 -11.32 1.33 -11.30
N LEU A 87 -12.48 0.73 -11.05
CA LEU A 87 -13.43 0.36 -12.13
C LEU A 87 -13.92 1.60 -12.88
N ALA A 88 -14.17 2.70 -12.18
CA ALA A 88 -14.50 4.00 -12.77
C ALA A 88 -13.30 4.74 -13.38
N GLN A 89 -12.12 4.09 -13.47
CA GLN A 89 -10.86 4.66 -13.98
C GLN A 89 -10.35 5.87 -13.19
N ILE A 90 -10.77 6.04 -11.94
CA ILE A 90 -10.33 7.12 -11.05
C ILE A 90 -9.13 6.63 -10.23
N GLY A 91 -8.03 7.38 -10.26
CA GLY A 91 -6.82 7.08 -9.49
C GLY A 91 -6.07 5.82 -9.96
N THR A 92 -6.25 5.39 -11.20
CA THR A 92 -5.57 4.22 -11.78
C THR A 92 -4.10 4.46 -12.10
N GLY A 93 -3.66 5.73 -12.17
CA GLY A 93 -2.30 6.10 -12.59
C GLY A 93 -2.07 6.02 -14.10
N LEU A 94 -3.15 5.87 -14.88
CA LEU A 94 -3.07 5.91 -16.34
C LEU A 94 -2.81 7.34 -16.83
N GLN A 95 -2.32 7.47 -18.08
CA GLN A 95 -2.01 8.77 -18.68
C GLN A 95 -3.25 9.67 -18.72
N GLY A 96 -3.09 10.93 -18.28
CA GLY A 96 -4.17 11.92 -18.19
C GLY A 96 -4.91 11.97 -16.85
N GLY A 97 -4.69 11.01 -15.95
CA GLY A 97 -5.27 11.02 -14.61
C GLY A 97 -4.49 11.89 -13.62
N SER A 98 -5.17 12.33 -12.54
CA SER A 98 -4.53 13.06 -11.45
C SER A 98 -3.55 12.18 -10.68
N ARG A 99 -2.27 12.63 -10.56
CA ARG A 99 -1.26 11.96 -9.73
C ARG A 99 -1.70 11.87 -8.26
N MET A 100 -2.33 12.93 -7.74
CA MET A 100 -2.85 12.94 -6.37
C MET A 100 -3.93 11.88 -6.16
N ALA A 101 -4.89 11.76 -7.08
CA ALA A 101 -5.91 10.72 -7.01
C ALA A 101 -5.29 9.31 -7.09
N SER A 102 -4.26 9.14 -7.92
CA SER A 102 -3.53 7.87 -8.05
C SER A 102 -2.81 7.46 -6.77
N LEU A 103 -2.13 8.40 -6.11
CA LEU A 103 -1.45 8.14 -4.84
C LEU A 103 -2.43 7.97 -3.68
N ALA A 104 -3.51 8.76 -3.66
CA ALA A 104 -4.56 8.64 -2.64
C ALA A 104 -5.24 7.27 -2.69
N THR A 105 -5.63 6.79 -3.89
CA THR A 105 -6.23 5.46 -4.01
C THR A 105 -5.24 4.34 -3.66
N ALA A 106 -3.96 4.48 -3.97
CA ALA A 106 -2.93 3.54 -3.56
C ALA A 106 -2.74 3.51 -2.02
N ALA A 107 -2.77 4.69 -1.38
CA ALA A 107 -2.68 4.81 0.07
C ALA A 107 -3.91 4.18 0.76
N LEU A 108 -5.11 4.49 0.28
CA LEU A 108 -6.36 3.91 0.80
C LEU A 108 -6.40 2.39 0.61
N PHE A 109 -5.90 1.88 -0.51
CA PHE A 109 -5.77 0.44 -0.73
C PHE A 109 -4.85 -0.21 0.30
N GLY A 110 -3.67 0.36 0.54
CA GLY A 110 -2.74 -0.16 1.55
C GLY A 110 -3.34 -0.17 2.95
N LEU A 111 -4.00 0.92 3.34
CA LEU A 111 -4.69 1.02 4.64
C LEU A 111 -5.82 -0.01 4.75
N GLY A 112 -6.69 -0.12 3.75
CA GLY A 112 -7.79 -1.08 3.73
C GLY A 112 -7.30 -2.53 3.83
N ALA A 113 -6.25 -2.87 3.10
CA ALA A 113 -5.61 -4.17 3.17
C ALA A 113 -5.02 -4.46 4.57
N ALA A 114 -4.39 -3.47 5.21
CA ALA A 114 -3.85 -3.61 6.55
C ALA A 114 -4.93 -3.94 7.58
N LEU A 115 -6.01 -3.14 7.60
CA LEU A 115 -7.14 -3.34 8.51
C LEU A 115 -7.83 -4.69 8.29
N THR A 116 -7.93 -5.13 7.03
CA THR A 116 -8.56 -6.40 6.69
C THR A 116 -7.70 -7.59 7.11
N LEU A 117 -6.38 -7.54 6.84
CA LEU A 117 -5.48 -8.66 7.10
C LEU A 117 -5.03 -8.74 8.55
N ASP A 118 -5.09 -7.65 9.31
CA ASP A 118 -4.82 -7.69 10.75
C ASP A 118 -5.76 -8.65 11.49
N GLU A 119 -7.01 -8.75 11.05
CA GLU A 119 -8.01 -9.68 11.58
C GLU A 119 -8.27 -10.88 10.66
N PHE A 120 -7.30 -11.28 9.86
CA PHE A 120 -7.44 -12.42 8.93
C PHE A 120 -7.94 -13.70 9.62
N ALA A 121 -7.44 -14.01 10.81
CA ALA A 121 -7.83 -15.19 11.56
C ALA A 121 -9.32 -15.17 11.97
N LEU A 122 -9.90 -13.98 12.22
CA LEU A 122 -11.30 -13.82 12.59
C LEU A 122 -12.23 -14.37 11.49
N TRP A 123 -12.01 -13.97 10.23
CA TRP A 123 -12.87 -14.40 9.12
C TRP A 123 -12.47 -15.76 8.55
N PHE A 124 -11.24 -16.17 8.75
CA PHE A 124 -10.80 -17.51 8.34
C PHE A 124 -11.43 -18.62 9.21
N TYR A 125 -11.54 -18.38 10.52
CA TYR A 125 -12.14 -19.34 11.45
C TYR A 125 -13.63 -19.09 11.73
N LEU A 126 -14.20 -17.99 11.25
CA LEU A 126 -15.55 -17.50 11.58
C LEU A 126 -15.77 -17.40 13.11
N ALA A 127 -14.72 -17.14 13.85
CA ALA A 127 -14.71 -17.03 15.30
C ALA A 127 -13.65 -16.02 15.75
N ASP A 128 -13.88 -15.35 16.87
CA ASP A 128 -12.91 -14.44 17.48
C ASP A 128 -11.76 -15.24 18.12
N VAL A 129 -10.74 -15.52 17.33
CA VAL A 129 -9.50 -16.23 17.73
C VAL A 129 -8.30 -15.29 17.84
N TYR A 130 -8.55 -13.97 17.85
CA TYR A 130 -7.50 -12.95 17.82
C TYR A 130 -6.47 -13.10 18.95
N ARG A 131 -6.94 -13.50 20.15
CA ARG A 131 -6.13 -13.69 21.36
C ARG A 131 -5.57 -15.10 21.53
N SER A 132 -5.90 -16.03 20.63
CA SER A 132 -5.43 -17.41 20.66
C SER A 132 -4.11 -17.61 19.89
N ALA A 133 -3.54 -18.82 19.98
CA ALA A 133 -2.38 -19.22 19.18
C ALA A 133 -2.66 -19.11 17.66
N ASP A 134 -3.92 -19.23 17.25
CA ASP A 134 -4.36 -19.11 15.84
C ASP A 134 -4.35 -17.65 15.34
N GLY A 135 -4.35 -16.65 16.23
CA GLY A 135 -4.17 -15.25 15.87
C GLY A 135 -2.85 -14.96 15.14
N ARG A 136 -1.84 -15.84 15.28
CA ARG A 136 -0.58 -15.76 14.52
C ARG A 136 -0.78 -15.85 13.00
N LYS A 137 -1.85 -16.51 12.54
CA LYS A 137 -2.18 -16.60 11.11
C LYS A 137 -2.50 -15.25 10.47
N SER A 138 -3.01 -14.29 11.23
CA SER A 138 -3.15 -12.90 10.76
C SER A 138 -1.78 -12.28 10.48
N VAL A 139 -0.78 -12.53 11.34
CA VAL A 139 0.60 -12.04 11.13
C VAL A 139 1.20 -12.67 9.88
N ASP A 140 1.00 -13.98 9.68
CA ASP A 140 1.49 -14.67 8.48
C ASP A 140 0.87 -14.08 7.20
N ALA A 141 -0.44 -13.84 7.20
CA ALA A 141 -1.13 -13.21 6.07
C ALA A 141 -0.58 -11.80 5.76
N VAL A 142 -0.32 -11.01 6.79
CA VAL A 142 0.28 -9.67 6.66
C VAL A 142 1.70 -9.74 6.09
N VAL A 143 2.53 -10.67 6.57
CA VAL A 143 3.91 -10.86 6.08
C VAL A 143 3.89 -11.28 4.62
N ILE A 144 3.04 -12.23 4.24
CA ILE A 144 2.90 -12.70 2.85
C ILE A 144 2.45 -11.54 1.95
N PHE A 145 1.42 -10.80 2.34
CA PHE A 145 0.91 -9.69 1.54
C PHE A 145 1.94 -8.56 1.41
N GLY A 146 2.62 -8.21 2.51
CA GLY A 146 3.72 -7.24 2.50
C GLY A 146 4.86 -7.65 1.57
N ALA A 147 5.23 -8.94 1.58
CA ALA A 147 6.22 -9.49 0.66
C ALA A 147 5.76 -9.39 -0.81
N VAL A 148 4.48 -9.66 -1.11
CA VAL A 148 3.92 -9.52 -2.47
C VAL A 148 3.99 -8.08 -2.95
N LEU A 149 3.64 -7.10 -2.11
CA LEU A 149 3.75 -5.68 -2.44
C LEU A 149 5.22 -5.29 -2.71
N TRP A 150 6.14 -5.76 -1.88
CA TRP A 150 7.57 -5.50 -2.01
C TRP A 150 8.15 -6.11 -3.28
N ILE A 151 7.82 -7.37 -3.57
CA ILE A 151 8.21 -8.05 -4.82
C ILE A 151 7.64 -7.29 -6.02
N GLY A 152 6.36 -6.87 -5.98
CA GLY A 152 5.75 -6.08 -7.04
C GLY A 152 6.48 -4.75 -7.30
N TYR A 153 6.97 -4.11 -6.23
CA TYR A 153 7.79 -2.90 -6.32
C TYR A 153 9.15 -3.16 -6.98
N LEU A 154 9.87 -4.20 -6.54
CA LEU A 154 11.18 -4.56 -7.07
C LEU A 154 11.12 -5.10 -8.50
N ALA A 155 10.11 -5.89 -8.83
CA ALA A 155 9.95 -6.51 -10.15
C ALA A 155 9.59 -5.51 -11.27
N GLY A 156 9.24 -4.26 -10.94
CA GLY A 156 8.84 -3.24 -11.92
C GLY A 156 9.81 -3.09 -13.09
N PRO A 157 11.14 -2.91 -12.90
CA PRO A 157 12.10 -2.82 -14.00
C PRO A 157 12.17 -4.08 -14.84
N PHE A 158 12.12 -5.26 -14.21
CA PHE A 158 12.16 -6.55 -14.89
C PHE A 158 10.94 -6.77 -15.79
N THR A 159 9.74 -6.51 -15.27
CA THR A 159 8.50 -6.65 -16.06
C THR A 159 8.46 -5.70 -17.25
N VAL A 160 8.98 -4.47 -17.12
CA VAL A 160 9.09 -3.52 -18.22
C VAL A 160 10.11 -4.00 -19.26
N ALA A 161 11.25 -4.55 -18.84
CA ALA A 161 12.26 -5.09 -19.77
C ALA A 161 11.70 -6.28 -20.57
N VAL A 162 11.04 -7.22 -19.89
CA VAL A 162 10.42 -8.40 -20.52
C VAL A 162 9.33 -7.98 -21.51
N THR A 163 8.43 -7.07 -21.13
CA THR A 163 7.36 -6.61 -22.04
C THR A 163 7.91 -5.88 -23.26
N ARG A 164 8.96 -5.07 -23.11
CA ARG A 164 9.63 -4.42 -24.26
C ARG A 164 10.22 -5.44 -25.21
N GLU A 165 10.87 -6.47 -24.69
CA GLU A 165 11.49 -7.50 -25.53
C GLU A 165 10.44 -8.36 -26.27
N LEU A 166 9.36 -8.75 -25.60
CA LEU A 166 8.23 -9.43 -26.23
C LEU A 166 7.58 -8.59 -27.34
N GLN A 167 7.43 -7.28 -27.14
CA GLN A 167 6.92 -6.37 -28.17
C GLN A 167 7.87 -6.24 -29.36
N ARG A 168 9.20 -6.26 -29.14
CA ARG A 168 10.20 -6.26 -30.21
C ARG A 168 10.12 -7.54 -31.05
N ILE A 169 10.01 -8.69 -30.40
CA ILE A 169 9.87 -9.98 -31.10
C ILE A 169 8.60 -9.98 -31.95
N ARG A 170 7.46 -9.56 -31.37
CA ARG A 170 6.17 -9.50 -32.08
C ARG A 170 6.17 -8.57 -33.30
N ARG A 171 6.99 -7.51 -33.30
CA ARG A 171 7.11 -6.59 -34.47
C ARG A 171 8.03 -7.12 -35.55
N ARG A 172 8.79 -8.19 -35.31
CA ARG A 172 9.69 -8.82 -36.26
C ARG A 172 9.09 -10.05 -36.95
N LEU A 173 7.97 -10.55 -36.41
CA LEU A 173 7.12 -11.59 -37.00
C LEU A 173 6.00 -10.97 -37.85
#